data_6356f971b9d38861967dcfd242c35030
#
_entry.id   6356f971b9d38861967dcfd242c35030
#
_cell.length_a   1.000
_cell.length_b   1.000
_cell.length_c   1.000
_cell.angle_alpha   90.00
_cell.angle_beta   90.00
_cell.angle_gamma   90.00
#
_symmetry.space_group_name_H-M   'P 1'
#
loop_
_entity.id
_entity.type
_entity.pdbx_description
1 polymer ?
#
loop_
_entity_poly.entity_id
_entity_poly.type
_entity_poly.pdbx_seq_one_letter_code
_entity_poly.pdbx_strand_id
1 'polypeptide(L)'
;MITVADSNLERPWGRYEVLSSSDIHQVKNVYVLPGKRLSYQRHEKRAEHWFIVTGDARIILDGDSFEMSAGDSIDIEIGVAHRIENIGSEELVFTEVQTGTYFGEDDIERLEDDFGRS
;
A
#
# COMPACT_ATOMS: atom_id res chain seq x y z
N MET A 1 -9.42 0.42 -19.45
CA MET A 1 -9.54 1.60 -18.57
C MET A 1 -10.45 1.28 -17.40
N ILE A 2 -10.07 1.71 -16.20
CA ILE A 2 -10.85 1.46 -15.00
C ILE A 2 -11.84 2.60 -14.80
N THR A 3 -13.10 2.25 -14.53
CA THR A 3 -14.12 3.25 -14.22
C THR A 3 -14.02 3.68 -12.76
N VAL A 4 -14.64 4.81 -12.42
CA VAL A 4 -14.67 5.31 -11.05
C VAL A 4 -15.29 4.28 -10.09
N ALA A 5 -16.36 3.59 -10.53
CA ALA A 5 -17.03 2.59 -9.71
C ALA A 5 -16.11 1.40 -9.38
N ASP A 6 -15.24 1.01 -10.32
CA ASP A 6 -14.33 -0.11 -10.14
C ASP A 6 -13.09 0.29 -9.34
N SER A 7 -12.81 1.59 -9.22
CA SER A 7 -11.55 2.08 -8.67
C SER A 7 -11.57 2.34 -7.16
N ASN A 8 -12.74 2.30 -6.51
CA ASN A 8 -12.88 2.62 -5.09
C ASN A 8 -13.23 1.36 -4.30
N LEU A 9 -12.23 0.76 -3.66
CA LEU A 9 -12.35 -0.54 -3.01
C LEU A 9 -12.13 -0.43 -1.50
N GLU A 10 -13.14 -0.84 -0.73
CA GLU A 10 -13.08 -0.82 0.74
C GLU A 10 -12.29 -1.99 1.29
N ARG A 11 -11.61 -1.77 2.42
CA ARG A 11 -10.81 -2.76 3.16
C ARG A 11 -10.94 -2.52 4.66
N PRO A 12 -10.63 -3.52 5.52
CA PRO A 12 -10.75 -3.36 6.97
C PRO A 12 -9.95 -2.19 7.55
N TRP A 13 -8.84 -1.83 6.91
CA TRP A 13 -7.95 -0.75 7.36
C TRP A 13 -8.26 0.61 6.71
N GLY A 14 -9.16 0.66 5.73
CA GLY A 14 -9.50 1.87 5.00
C GLY A 14 -10.01 1.57 3.62
N ARG A 15 -9.40 2.15 2.60
CA ARG A 15 -9.80 1.91 1.21
C ARG A 15 -8.67 2.27 0.26
N TYR A 16 -8.79 1.83 -0.97
CA TYR A 16 -7.92 2.31 -2.04
C TYR A 16 -8.73 2.55 -3.31
N GLU A 17 -8.17 3.35 -4.20
CA GLU A 17 -8.74 3.57 -5.53
C GLU A 17 -7.66 3.40 -6.57
N VAL A 18 -7.98 2.75 -7.68
CA VAL A 18 -7.07 2.56 -8.80
C VAL A 18 -7.21 3.75 -9.73
N LEU A 19 -6.12 4.49 -9.92
CA LEU A 19 -6.11 5.71 -10.74
C LEU A 19 -5.74 5.41 -12.18
N SER A 20 -4.88 4.42 -12.40
CA SER A 20 -4.38 4.07 -13.72
C SER A 20 -3.89 2.63 -13.71
N SER A 21 -4.04 1.93 -14.84
CA SER A 21 -3.59 0.56 -14.96
C SER A 21 -3.19 0.26 -16.39
N SER A 22 -2.09 -0.48 -16.57
CA SER A 22 -1.59 -0.92 -17.86
C SER A 22 -0.91 -2.28 -17.70
N ASP A 23 -0.34 -2.80 -18.78
CA ASP A 23 0.39 -4.08 -18.72
C ASP A 23 1.68 -3.99 -17.92
N ILE A 24 2.21 -2.79 -17.71
CA ILE A 24 3.51 -2.59 -17.07
C ILE A 24 3.45 -1.86 -15.74
N HIS A 25 2.30 -1.24 -15.38
CA HIS A 25 2.19 -0.53 -14.11
C HIS A 25 0.74 -0.35 -13.68
N GLN A 26 0.56 -0.08 -12.38
CA GLN A 26 -0.73 0.30 -11.80
C GLN A 26 -0.48 1.37 -10.75
N VAL A 27 -1.34 2.39 -10.72
CA VAL A 27 -1.25 3.49 -9.76
C VAL A 27 -2.49 3.50 -8.89
N LYS A 28 -2.28 3.57 -7.58
CA LYS A 28 -3.36 3.62 -6.58
C LYS A 28 -3.17 4.78 -5.63
N ASN A 29 -4.27 5.36 -5.16
CA ASN A 29 -4.28 6.09 -3.90
C ASN A 29 -4.79 5.16 -2.81
N VAL A 30 -4.11 5.16 -1.68
CA VAL A 30 -4.44 4.31 -0.53
C VAL A 30 -4.73 5.20 0.66
N TYR A 31 -5.84 4.94 1.34
CA TYR A 31 -6.35 5.71 2.47
C TYR A 31 -6.42 4.80 3.68
N VAL A 32 -5.67 5.14 4.73
CA VAL A 32 -5.57 4.31 5.94
C VAL A 32 -6.17 5.07 7.12
N LEU A 33 -7.13 4.45 7.79
CA LEU A 33 -7.80 5.03 8.96
C LEU A 33 -6.81 5.19 10.11
N PRO A 34 -6.98 6.21 10.98
CA PRO A 34 -6.13 6.38 12.14
C PRO A 34 -6.05 5.12 13.00
N GLY A 35 -4.86 4.77 13.43
CA GLY A 35 -4.63 3.60 14.27
C GLY A 35 -4.67 2.26 13.54
N LYS A 36 -4.92 2.26 12.24
CA LYS A 36 -4.97 1.02 11.46
C LYS A 36 -3.68 0.84 10.66
N ARG A 37 -3.44 -0.39 10.22
CA ARG A 37 -2.28 -0.74 9.40
C ARG A 37 -2.65 -1.85 8.43
N LEU A 38 -1.94 -1.89 7.31
CA LEU A 38 -2.04 -2.98 6.35
C LEU A 38 -1.33 -4.21 6.90
N SER A 39 -1.54 -5.36 6.27
CA SER A 39 -0.81 -6.57 6.64
C SER A 39 0.68 -6.40 6.38
N TYR A 40 1.49 -7.16 7.11
CA TYR A 40 2.91 -7.31 6.79
C TYR A 40 2.97 -8.34 5.66
N GLN A 41 3.42 -7.91 4.48
CA GLN A 41 3.19 -8.67 3.25
C GLN A 41 4.33 -8.51 2.27
N ARG A 42 4.36 -9.37 1.26
CA ARG A 42 5.29 -9.24 0.14
C ARG A 42 4.62 -9.71 -1.15
N HIS A 43 5.18 -9.27 -2.28
CA HIS A 43 4.70 -9.59 -3.61
C HIS A 43 5.85 -10.14 -4.44
N GLU A 44 5.57 -11.11 -5.32
CA GLU A 44 6.59 -11.76 -6.14
C GLU A 44 6.69 -11.18 -7.55
N LYS A 45 5.65 -10.49 -8.02
CA LYS A 45 5.54 -10.09 -9.43
C LYS A 45 5.52 -8.58 -9.63
N ARG A 46 5.60 -7.80 -8.54
CA ARG A 46 5.59 -6.34 -8.63
C ARG A 46 6.47 -5.71 -7.57
N ALA A 47 7.08 -4.58 -7.96
CA ALA A 47 7.71 -3.64 -7.04
C ALA A 47 6.76 -2.48 -6.79
N GLU A 48 6.98 -1.70 -5.75
CA GLU A 48 6.12 -0.56 -5.41
C GLU A 48 6.96 0.66 -5.06
N HIS A 49 6.43 1.83 -5.41
CA HIS A 49 6.95 3.12 -4.98
C HIS A 49 5.82 3.83 -4.25
N TRP A 50 6.05 4.25 -3.01
CA TRP A 50 5.07 4.94 -2.19
C TRP A 50 5.46 6.38 -1.97
N PHE A 51 4.52 7.29 -2.17
CA PHE A 51 4.67 8.71 -1.89
C PHE A 51 3.60 9.11 -0.88
N ILE A 52 4.02 9.66 0.27
CA ILE A 52 3.08 10.09 1.31
C ILE A 52 2.50 11.44 0.91
N VAL A 53 1.19 11.47 0.70
CA VAL A 53 0.48 12.69 0.32
C VAL A 53 0.13 13.52 1.55
N THR A 54 -0.42 12.87 2.60
CA THR A 54 -0.76 13.53 3.85
C THR A 54 -0.80 12.51 4.98
N GLY A 55 -0.50 12.95 6.18
CA GLY A 55 -0.51 12.12 7.38
C GLY A 55 0.86 11.68 7.82
N ASP A 56 0.90 10.87 8.88
CA ASP A 56 2.13 10.34 9.47
C ASP A 56 2.06 8.82 9.45
N ALA A 57 3.13 8.19 8.99
CA ALA A 57 3.18 6.75 8.80
C ALA A 57 4.39 6.14 9.49
N ARG A 58 4.22 4.90 9.97
CA ARG A 58 5.34 4.02 10.30
C ARG A 58 5.43 2.96 9.22
N ILE A 59 6.63 2.83 8.64
CA ILE A 59 6.91 1.83 7.61
C ILE A 59 7.76 0.74 8.25
N ILE A 60 7.42 -0.52 7.97
CA ILE A 60 8.26 -1.66 8.27
C ILE A 60 8.72 -2.22 6.93
N LEU A 61 10.01 -2.30 6.73
CA LEU A 61 10.60 -2.75 5.49
C LEU A 61 11.69 -3.76 5.81
N ASP A 62 11.47 -5.02 5.46
CA ASP A 62 12.41 -6.12 5.71
C ASP A 62 12.90 -6.14 7.16
N GLY A 63 11.96 -5.95 8.10
CA GLY A 63 12.22 -5.96 9.54
C GLY A 63 12.65 -4.61 10.13
N ASP A 64 13.05 -3.65 9.32
CA ASP A 64 13.45 -2.33 9.79
C ASP A 64 12.24 -1.40 9.86
N SER A 65 12.17 -0.58 10.90
CA SER A 65 11.06 0.34 11.14
C SER A 65 11.52 1.79 11.10
N PHE A 66 10.78 2.65 10.41
CA PHE A 66 11.05 4.08 10.37
C PHE A 66 9.78 4.87 10.09
N GLU A 67 9.80 6.18 10.34
CA GLU A 67 8.63 7.04 10.17
C GLU A 67 8.78 7.91 8.92
N MET A 68 7.63 8.16 8.26
CA MET A 68 7.55 9.02 7.09
C MET A 68 6.35 9.95 7.23
N SER A 69 6.45 11.12 6.64
CA SER A 69 5.37 12.11 6.62
C SER A 69 5.20 12.69 5.22
N ALA A 70 4.25 13.61 5.06
CA ALA A 70 3.91 14.19 3.76
C ALA A 70 5.17 14.64 2.99
N GLY A 71 5.26 14.22 1.74
CA GLY A 71 6.39 14.52 0.86
C GLY A 71 7.49 13.48 0.85
N ASP A 72 7.50 12.53 1.79
CA ASP A 72 8.48 11.44 1.81
C ASP A 72 8.06 10.34 0.86
N SER A 73 9.03 9.62 0.33
CA SER A 73 8.77 8.47 -0.55
C SER A 73 9.75 7.33 -0.29
N ILE A 74 9.36 6.13 -0.74
CA ILE A 74 10.17 4.93 -0.55
C ILE A 74 9.92 3.94 -1.68
N ASP A 75 10.96 3.21 -2.06
CA ASP A 75 10.86 2.10 -3.02
C ASP A 75 10.85 0.76 -2.29
N ILE A 76 9.98 -0.12 -2.72
CA ILE A 76 9.85 -1.48 -2.19
C ILE A 76 10.09 -2.45 -3.34
N GLU A 77 11.19 -3.19 -3.26
CA GLU A 77 11.57 -4.14 -4.29
C GLU A 77 10.71 -5.41 -4.27
N ILE A 78 10.68 -6.12 -5.38
CA ILE A 78 10.01 -7.43 -5.47
C ILE A 78 10.52 -8.35 -4.36
N GLY A 79 9.60 -9.02 -3.67
CA GLY A 79 9.93 -10.00 -2.64
C GLY A 79 10.23 -9.42 -1.26
N VAL A 80 10.34 -8.10 -1.14
CA VAL A 80 10.66 -7.47 0.15
C VAL A 80 9.41 -7.33 1.00
N ALA A 81 9.47 -7.82 2.24
CA ALA A 81 8.36 -7.73 3.18
C ALA A 81 8.17 -6.27 3.64
N HIS A 82 6.93 -5.83 3.68
CA HIS A 82 6.62 -4.43 3.99
C HIS A 82 5.25 -4.27 4.64
N ARG A 83 5.11 -3.19 5.40
CA ARG A 83 3.85 -2.79 6.04
C ARG A 83 3.86 -1.28 6.23
N ILE A 84 2.66 -0.67 6.15
CA ILE A 84 2.46 0.73 6.51
C ILE A 84 1.39 0.82 7.59
N GLU A 85 1.64 1.68 8.57
CA GLU A 85 0.75 1.92 9.69
C GLU A 85 0.46 3.42 9.78
N ASN A 86 -0.80 3.79 10.01
CA ASN A 86 -1.16 5.17 10.28
C ASN A 86 -0.97 5.45 11.77
N ILE A 87 0.06 6.21 12.11
CA ILE A 87 0.40 6.57 13.49
C ILE A 87 -0.10 7.98 13.86
N GLY A 88 -0.78 8.65 12.94
CA GLY A 88 -1.34 9.98 13.18
C GLY A 88 -2.79 9.93 13.64
N SER A 89 -3.38 11.11 13.81
CA SER A 89 -4.76 11.29 14.24
C SER A 89 -5.72 11.52 13.07
N GLU A 90 -5.18 11.72 11.86
CA GLU A 90 -5.95 11.96 10.64
C GLU A 90 -5.78 10.80 9.68
N GLU A 91 -6.60 10.77 8.64
CA GLU A 91 -6.47 9.78 7.57
C GLU A 91 -5.09 9.89 6.90
N LEU A 92 -4.41 8.76 6.74
CA LEU A 92 -3.15 8.69 6.01
C LEU A 92 -3.47 8.43 4.54
N VAL A 93 -2.89 9.23 3.65
CA VAL A 93 -3.04 9.04 2.20
C VAL A 93 -1.67 8.90 1.57
N PHE A 94 -1.47 7.81 0.83
CA PHE A 94 -0.26 7.66 0.02
C PHE A 94 -0.60 7.17 -1.38
N THR A 95 0.21 7.60 -2.33
CA THR A 95 0.09 7.15 -3.73
C THR A 95 1.09 6.04 -3.96
N GLU A 96 0.61 4.93 -4.50
CA GLU A 96 1.40 3.73 -4.74
C GLU A 96 1.53 3.51 -6.24
N VAL A 97 2.75 3.43 -6.73
CA VAL A 97 3.02 3.08 -8.12
C VAL A 97 3.58 1.66 -8.12
N GLN A 98 2.86 0.75 -8.76
CA GLN A 98 3.27 -0.65 -8.89
C GLN A 98 3.85 -0.87 -10.27
N THR A 99 4.99 -1.53 -10.36
CA THR A 99 5.62 -1.89 -11.63
C THR A 99 5.97 -3.37 -11.63
N GLY A 100 5.78 -4.03 -12.76
CA GLY A 100 6.06 -5.46 -12.85
C GLY A 100 5.25 -6.13 -13.94
N THR A 101 4.94 -7.41 -13.74
CA THR A 101 4.28 -8.25 -14.75
C THR A 101 2.86 -8.63 -14.39
N TYR A 102 2.45 -8.40 -13.14
CA TYR A 102 1.12 -8.78 -12.68
C TYR A 102 0.72 -7.94 -11.46
N PHE A 103 -0.50 -7.43 -11.43
CA PHE A 103 -0.98 -6.52 -10.39
C PHE A 103 -2.23 -7.02 -9.68
N GLY A 104 -2.56 -8.30 -9.82
CA GLY A 104 -3.69 -8.89 -9.12
C GLY A 104 -3.46 -8.95 -7.61
N GLU A 105 -4.55 -8.83 -6.83
CA GLU A 105 -4.48 -8.84 -5.37
C GLU A 105 -4.22 -10.23 -4.80
N ASP A 106 -4.18 -11.26 -5.64
CA ASP A 106 -3.78 -12.61 -5.24
C ASP A 106 -2.26 -12.80 -5.26
N ASP A 107 -1.47 -11.85 -5.79
CA ASP A 107 -0.02 -11.85 -5.69
C ASP A 107 0.37 -11.24 -4.34
N ILE A 108 0.00 -11.91 -3.26
CA ILE A 108 0.28 -11.45 -1.91
C ILE A 108 0.56 -12.63 -0.99
N GLU A 109 1.63 -12.53 -0.22
CA GLU A 109 1.85 -13.40 0.93
C GLU A 109 1.74 -12.54 2.18
N ARG A 110 0.70 -12.79 2.97
CA ARG A 110 0.50 -12.07 4.24
C ARG A 110 1.25 -12.81 5.33
N LEU A 111 2.25 -12.14 5.89
CA LEU A 111 3.08 -12.69 6.96
C LEU A 111 2.46 -12.41 8.32
N GLU A 112 1.70 -11.32 8.43
CA GLU A 112 1.01 -10.90 9.65
C GLU A 112 -0.15 -9.98 9.26
N ASP A 113 -1.33 -10.20 9.83
CA ASP A 113 -2.51 -9.40 9.51
C ASP A 113 -3.41 -9.23 10.73
N ASP A 114 -3.69 -7.98 11.11
CA ASP A 114 -4.54 -7.65 12.28
C ASP A 114 -5.99 -8.09 12.09
N PHE A 115 -6.41 -8.36 10.85
CA PHE A 115 -7.79 -8.68 10.51
C PHE A 115 -8.00 -10.16 10.20
N GLY A 116 -6.98 -11.01 10.41
CA GLY A 116 -7.08 -12.45 10.27
C GLY A 116 -7.18 -12.97 8.84
N ARG A 117 -6.81 -12.19 7.85
CA ARG A 117 -6.79 -12.64 6.45
C ARG A 117 -5.52 -13.45 6.18
N SER A 118 -5.62 -14.37 5.25
CA SER A 118 -4.47 -15.18 4.85
C SER A 118 -3.92 -14.79 3.49
#